data_7263975985c37f2610b4c5b4f3dffe8b
#
_entry.id   7263975985c37f2610b4c5b4f3dffe8b
#
_cell.length_a   1.000
_cell.length_b   1.000
_cell.length_c   1.000
_cell.angle_alpha   90.00
_cell.angle_beta   90.00
_cell.angle_gamma   90.00
#
_symmetry.space_group_name_H-M   'P 1'
#
loop_
_entity.id
_entity.type
_entity.pdbx_description
1 polymer ?
#
loop_
_entity_poly.entity_id
_entity_poly.type
_entity_poly.pdbx_seq_one_letter_code
_entity_poly.pdbx_strand_id
1 'polypeptide(L)'
;PLIPFWNCVPLIDKEEAKALGLKPKREVGPISWEEQTILFDELPAFNRDMCLFKVNTGCREQEVCQLMWKWLIQRDDGIWYFEVPGEFVKNGLRRVVVLNNIARSVIQKYFGNHPEFVFVYDSHRVQKIKTSAFRKARSRAAKRFPNIINVSIHNLKHTYGARLRAAGVPEEDRYFLTGHKGKMSMTTYYSAPELMKMLEYSNRVCKRDDKLILLNRRAS
;
A
#
# COMPACT_ATOMS: atom_id res chain seq x y z
N PRO A 1 5.98 -31.30 -39.14
CA PRO A 1 6.04 -30.15 -38.22
C PRO A 1 5.16 -30.42 -37.03
N LEU A 2 5.80 -30.67 -35.89
CA LEU A 2 5.14 -30.91 -34.63
C LEU A 2 4.60 -29.56 -34.12
N ILE A 3 3.29 -29.43 -34.04
CA ILE A 3 2.63 -28.30 -33.40
C ILE A 3 2.92 -28.37 -31.89
N PRO A 4 3.46 -27.32 -31.29
CA PRO A 4 3.75 -27.37 -29.87
C PRO A 4 2.46 -27.51 -29.04
N PHE A 5 2.41 -28.47 -28.18
CA PHE A 5 1.30 -28.82 -27.27
C PHE A 5 0.99 -27.78 -26.18
N TRP A 6 1.38 -26.53 -26.37
CA TRP A 6 1.35 -25.47 -25.34
C TRP A 6 -0.01 -24.82 -25.11
N ASN A 7 -0.99 -25.05 -25.97
CA ASN A 7 -2.23 -24.25 -25.99
C ASN A 7 -3.49 -24.98 -25.54
N CYS A 8 -3.37 -26.14 -24.92
CA CYS A 8 -4.54 -26.94 -24.53
C CYS A 8 -4.56 -27.34 -23.05
N VAL A 9 -4.13 -26.44 -22.14
CA VAL A 9 -4.54 -26.60 -20.75
C VAL A 9 -5.90 -25.95 -20.63
N PRO A 10 -7.00 -26.72 -20.45
CA PRO A 10 -8.32 -26.13 -20.26
C PRO A 10 -8.28 -25.24 -19.02
N LEU A 11 -8.76 -24.00 -19.17
CA LEU A 11 -8.98 -23.13 -18.02
C LEU A 11 -10.05 -23.79 -17.17
N ILE A 12 -9.65 -24.39 -16.06
CA ILE A 12 -10.54 -24.96 -15.06
C ILE A 12 -11.45 -23.85 -14.56
N ASP A 13 -12.75 -23.99 -14.72
CA ASP A 13 -13.70 -23.00 -14.23
C ASP A 13 -13.84 -23.04 -12.70
N LYS A 14 -14.62 -22.10 -12.13
CA LYS A 14 -14.77 -22.00 -10.68
C LYS A 14 -15.51 -23.21 -10.07
N GLU A 15 -16.37 -23.85 -10.81
CA GLU A 15 -17.16 -25.01 -10.36
C GLU A 15 -16.34 -26.29 -10.42
N GLU A 16 -15.59 -26.50 -11.50
CA GLU A 16 -14.62 -27.59 -11.62
C GLU A 16 -13.52 -27.50 -10.57
N ALA A 17 -12.98 -26.29 -10.35
CA ALA A 17 -11.98 -26.07 -9.29
C ALA A 17 -12.53 -26.43 -7.90
N LYS A 18 -13.81 -26.14 -7.63
CA LYS A 18 -14.47 -26.50 -6.38
C LYS A 18 -14.69 -28.01 -6.27
N ALA A 19 -15.11 -28.69 -7.33
CA ALA A 19 -15.29 -30.14 -7.40
C ALA A 19 -13.97 -30.89 -7.17
N LEU A 20 -12.85 -30.34 -7.65
CA LEU A 20 -11.49 -30.84 -7.46
C LEU A 20 -10.85 -30.45 -6.11
N GLY A 21 -11.63 -29.82 -5.20
CA GLY A 21 -11.11 -29.35 -3.91
C GLY A 21 -10.06 -28.23 -3.99
N LEU A 22 -9.88 -27.63 -5.18
CA LEU A 22 -8.97 -26.52 -5.38
C LEU A 22 -9.59 -25.25 -4.76
N LYS A 23 -8.83 -24.60 -3.89
CA LYS A 23 -9.25 -23.31 -3.34
C LYS A 23 -9.30 -22.27 -4.46
N PRO A 24 -10.45 -21.62 -4.70
CA PRO A 24 -10.56 -20.63 -5.75
C PRO A 24 -9.49 -19.56 -5.52
N LYS A 25 -8.79 -19.19 -6.61
CA LYS A 25 -7.80 -18.11 -6.57
C LYS A 25 -8.53 -16.85 -6.11
N ARG A 26 -8.10 -16.29 -4.97
CA ARG A 26 -8.69 -15.05 -4.45
C ARG A 26 -8.57 -13.98 -5.53
N GLU A 27 -9.69 -13.38 -5.90
CA GLU A 27 -9.67 -12.18 -6.72
C GLU A 27 -8.98 -11.08 -5.94
N VAL A 28 -7.81 -10.67 -6.43
CA VAL A 28 -7.02 -9.60 -5.85
C VAL A 28 -7.39 -8.32 -6.59
N GLY A 29 -8.38 -7.61 -6.05
CA GLY A 29 -8.86 -6.33 -6.62
C GLY A 29 -8.62 -5.14 -5.68
N PRO A 30 -8.78 -3.92 -6.20
CA PRO A 30 -8.81 -2.73 -5.37
C PRO A 30 -10.06 -2.73 -4.49
N ILE A 31 -9.98 -2.05 -3.34
CA ILE A 31 -11.15 -1.79 -2.49
C ILE A 31 -11.71 -0.39 -2.80
N SER A 32 -13.03 -0.26 -2.68
CA SER A 32 -13.71 1.03 -2.81
C SER A 32 -13.38 1.97 -1.63
N TRP A 33 -13.75 3.22 -1.73
CA TRP A 33 -13.61 4.17 -0.61
C TRP A 33 -14.49 3.79 0.57
N GLU A 34 -15.68 3.31 0.29
CA GLU A 34 -16.62 2.86 1.31
C GLU A 34 -16.12 1.62 2.05
N GLU A 35 -15.65 0.61 1.31
CA GLU A 35 -15.01 -0.58 1.89
C GLU A 35 -13.80 -0.23 2.75
N GLN A 36 -12.98 0.72 2.29
CA GLN A 36 -11.85 1.22 3.07
C GLN A 36 -12.31 1.86 4.37
N THR A 37 -13.29 2.75 4.32
CA THR A 37 -13.80 3.46 5.50
C THR A 37 -14.32 2.46 6.52
N ILE A 38 -15.21 1.55 6.12
CA ILE A 38 -15.81 0.55 7.00
C ILE A 38 -14.73 -0.37 7.61
N LEU A 39 -13.77 -0.84 6.80
CA LEU A 39 -12.70 -1.69 7.30
C LEU A 39 -11.77 -0.95 8.27
N PHE A 40 -11.42 0.30 7.95
CA PHE A 40 -10.46 1.06 8.75
C PHE A 40 -11.05 1.53 10.07
N ASP A 41 -12.36 1.77 10.13
CA ASP A 41 -13.06 2.11 11.38
C ASP A 41 -13.04 0.94 12.39
N GLU A 42 -13.00 -0.28 11.90
CA GLU A 42 -12.92 -1.48 12.72
C GLU A 42 -11.48 -1.81 13.17
N LEU A 43 -10.47 -1.17 12.60
CA LEU A 43 -9.07 -1.43 12.95
C LEU A 43 -8.64 -0.69 14.21
N PRO A 44 -7.84 -1.31 15.10
CA PRO A 44 -7.09 -0.57 16.12
C PRO A 44 -6.28 0.56 15.48
N ALA A 45 -6.13 1.68 16.19
CA ALA A 45 -5.51 2.91 15.68
C ALA A 45 -4.14 2.65 15.01
N PHE A 46 -3.27 1.88 15.66
CA PHE A 46 -1.96 1.52 15.13
C PHE A 46 -2.04 0.74 13.81
N ASN A 47 -2.86 -0.32 13.75
CA ASN A 47 -3.04 -1.11 12.53
C ASN A 47 -3.68 -0.28 11.39
N ARG A 48 -4.61 0.60 11.74
CA ARG A 48 -5.23 1.53 10.80
C ARG A 48 -4.21 2.48 10.20
N ASP A 49 -3.33 3.07 11.02
CA ASP A 49 -2.30 3.99 10.54
C ASP A 49 -1.31 3.28 9.60
N MET A 50 -0.89 2.04 9.89
CA MET A 50 -0.08 1.25 8.96
C MET A 50 -0.81 0.93 7.65
N CYS A 51 -2.11 0.59 7.72
CA CYS A 51 -2.93 0.36 6.53
C CYS A 51 -3.13 1.65 5.72
N LEU A 52 -3.33 2.78 6.40
CA LEU A 52 -3.48 4.10 5.78
C LEU A 52 -2.19 4.53 5.09
N PHE A 53 -1.04 4.35 5.72
CA PHE A 53 0.26 4.55 5.07
C PHE A 53 0.41 3.67 3.82
N LYS A 54 0.10 2.38 3.93
CA LYS A 54 0.24 1.43 2.85
C LYS A 54 -0.66 1.76 1.64
N VAL A 55 -1.92 2.14 1.87
CA VAL A 55 -2.87 2.46 0.78
C VAL A 55 -2.56 3.81 0.11
N ASN A 56 -1.73 4.64 0.74
CA ASN A 56 -1.29 5.94 0.22
C ASN A 56 0.14 5.95 -0.34
N THR A 57 0.87 4.83 -0.27
CA THR A 57 2.24 4.72 -0.78
C THR A 57 2.45 3.52 -1.71
N GLY A 58 1.50 2.58 -1.73
CA GLY A 58 1.64 1.33 -2.48
C GLY A 58 2.77 0.44 -2.00
N CYS A 59 3.29 0.64 -0.77
CA CYS A 59 4.31 -0.21 -0.18
C CYS A 59 3.84 -1.65 -0.01
N ARG A 60 4.76 -2.61 -0.12
CA ARG A 60 4.51 -3.99 0.31
C ARG A 60 4.42 -4.06 1.83
N GLU A 61 3.79 -5.10 2.37
CA GLU A 61 3.65 -5.26 3.82
C GLU A 61 4.99 -5.19 4.55
N GLN A 62 5.99 -5.90 4.06
CA GLN A 62 7.32 -5.91 4.65
C GLN A 62 8.03 -4.56 4.55
N GLU A 63 7.85 -3.84 3.44
CA GLU A 63 8.42 -2.49 3.28
C GLU A 63 7.86 -1.51 4.32
N VAL A 64 6.57 -1.63 4.68
CA VAL A 64 5.97 -0.83 5.77
C VAL A 64 6.52 -1.24 7.13
N CYS A 65 6.61 -2.55 7.39
CA CYS A 65 7.01 -3.07 8.70
C CYS A 65 8.48 -2.80 9.05
N GLN A 66 9.34 -2.65 8.04
CA GLN A 66 10.78 -2.44 8.23
C GLN A 66 11.23 -1.00 7.98
N LEU A 67 10.29 -0.06 7.85
CA LEU A 67 10.58 1.32 7.51
C LEU A 67 11.42 1.99 8.62
N MET A 68 12.56 2.57 8.25
CA MET A 68 13.51 3.19 9.17
C MET A 68 13.59 4.69 8.96
N TRP A 69 13.74 5.45 10.04
CA TRP A 69 13.89 6.91 10.00
C TRP A 69 15.11 7.36 9.22
N LYS A 70 16.21 6.62 9.26
CA LYS A 70 17.44 6.94 8.51
C LYS A 70 17.26 6.93 6.99
N TRP A 71 16.17 6.38 6.47
CA TRP A 71 15.82 6.40 5.04
C TRP A 71 14.94 7.59 4.68
N LEU A 72 14.44 8.34 5.67
CA LEU A 72 13.59 9.49 5.41
C LEU A 72 14.42 10.68 4.97
N ILE A 73 14.07 11.21 3.81
CA ILE A 73 14.63 12.44 3.27
C ILE A 73 13.53 13.50 3.28
N GLN A 74 13.84 14.62 3.93
CA GLN A 74 12.98 15.79 4.01
C GLN A 74 13.70 16.90 3.26
N ARG A 75 13.16 17.30 2.12
CA ARG A 75 13.75 18.34 1.28
C ARG A 75 13.20 19.72 1.66
N ASP A 76 13.98 20.76 1.38
CA ASP A 76 13.60 22.15 1.64
C ASP A 76 12.39 22.60 0.79
N ASP A 77 12.19 21.98 -0.39
CA ASP A 77 11.03 22.20 -1.25
C ASP A 77 9.73 21.54 -0.73
N GLY A 78 9.77 20.93 0.47
CA GLY A 78 8.64 20.33 1.14
C GLY A 78 8.34 18.88 0.72
N ILE A 79 9.12 18.30 -0.19
CA ILE A 79 8.98 16.90 -0.62
C ILE A 79 9.58 15.99 0.45
N TRP A 80 8.78 15.03 0.89
CA TRP A 80 9.22 13.96 1.80
C TRP A 80 9.13 12.62 1.12
N TYR A 81 10.17 11.82 1.24
CA TYR A 81 10.19 10.47 0.71
C TYR A 81 11.14 9.56 1.51
N PHE A 82 10.91 8.26 1.45
CA PHE A 82 11.87 7.28 1.92
C PHE A 82 12.68 6.75 0.75
N GLU A 83 13.99 6.64 0.95
CA GLU A 83 14.89 5.97 0.04
C GLU A 83 15.28 4.60 0.62
N VAL A 84 14.50 3.59 0.27
CA VAL A 84 14.64 2.23 0.79
C VAL A 84 15.71 1.49 0.01
N PRO A 85 16.81 1.01 0.65
CA PRO A 85 17.85 0.26 -0.04
C PRO A 85 17.34 -1.03 -0.66
N GLY A 86 17.98 -1.48 -1.76
CA GLY A 86 17.53 -2.64 -2.53
C GLY A 86 17.48 -3.93 -1.73
N GLU A 87 18.35 -4.13 -0.78
CA GLU A 87 18.38 -5.30 0.11
C GLU A 87 17.11 -5.48 0.94
N PHE A 88 16.36 -4.39 1.18
CA PHE A 88 15.07 -4.38 1.88
C PHE A 88 13.87 -4.41 0.94
N VAL A 89 14.09 -4.49 -0.37
CA VAL A 89 13.03 -4.49 -1.38
C VAL A 89 13.02 -5.82 -2.13
N LYS A 90 11.84 -6.43 -2.29
CA LYS A 90 11.66 -7.77 -2.88
C LYS A 90 12.36 -7.96 -4.25
N ASN A 91 12.48 -6.91 -5.04
CA ASN A 91 13.09 -6.95 -6.37
C ASN A 91 14.59 -6.62 -6.39
N GLY A 92 15.21 -6.39 -5.22
CA GLY A 92 16.62 -6.05 -5.08
C GLY A 92 17.01 -4.64 -5.56
N LEU A 93 16.06 -3.83 -5.99
CA LEU A 93 16.31 -2.48 -6.48
C LEU A 93 15.94 -1.44 -5.43
N ARG A 94 16.78 -0.43 -5.26
CA ARG A 94 16.50 0.74 -4.44
C ARG A 94 15.14 1.33 -4.80
N ARG A 95 14.35 1.72 -3.79
CA ARG A 95 13.00 2.23 -3.97
C ARG A 95 12.82 3.59 -3.32
N VAL A 96 12.33 4.55 -4.09
CA VAL A 96 11.81 5.81 -3.58
C VAL A 96 10.33 5.64 -3.24
N VAL A 97 9.94 6.03 -2.03
CA VAL A 97 8.56 6.03 -1.55
C VAL A 97 8.17 7.47 -1.28
N VAL A 98 7.55 8.11 -2.27
CA VAL A 98 7.08 9.50 -2.15
C VAL A 98 5.88 9.54 -1.18
N LEU A 99 5.93 10.46 -0.22
CA LEU A 99 4.90 10.61 0.79
C LEU A 99 3.90 11.68 0.37
N ASN A 100 2.70 11.25 0.02
CA ASN A 100 1.58 12.18 -0.14
C ASN A 100 1.17 12.76 1.22
N ASN A 101 0.28 13.74 1.21
CA ASN A 101 -0.14 14.44 2.42
C ASN A 101 -0.64 13.50 3.53
N ILE A 102 -1.37 12.44 3.16
CA ILE A 102 -1.89 11.47 4.13
C ILE A 102 -0.76 10.60 4.70
N ALA A 103 0.09 10.03 3.86
CA ALA A 103 1.22 9.21 4.30
C ALA A 103 2.17 10.01 5.19
N ARG A 104 2.45 11.28 4.83
CA ARG A 104 3.24 12.21 5.65
C ARG A 104 2.60 12.43 7.02
N SER A 105 1.31 12.75 7.07
CA SER A 105 0.59 12.95 8.34
C SER A 105 0.60 11.70 9.22
N VAL A 106 0.55 10.50 8.62
CA VAL A 106 0.65 9.26 9.36
C VAL A 106 2.01 9.14 10.06
N ILE A 107 3.13 9.27 9.32
CA ILE A 107 4.45 9.09 9.93
C ILE A 107 4.78 10.16 10.96
N GLN A 108 4.28 11.39 10.78
CA GLN A 108 4.49 12.48 11.74
C GLN A 108 3.98 12.16 13.16
N LYS A 109 2.97 11.30 13.28
CA LYS A 109 2.46 10.83 14.59
C LYS A 109 3.46 9.95 15.35
N TYR A 110 4.42 9.37 14.63
CA TYR A 110 5.36 8.40 15.18
C TYR A 110 6.76 9.00 15.39
N PHE A 111 6.96 10.29 15.10
CA PHE A 111 8.22 10.95 15.38
C PHE A 111 8.55 10.89 16.88
N GLY A 112 9.78 10.48 17.18
CA GLY A 112 10.27 10.37 18.55
C GLY A 112 9.85 9.10 19.31
N ASN A 113 8.95 8.27 18.76
CA ASN A 113 8.51 7.06 19.44
C ASN A 113 9.58 5.96 19.48
N HIS A 114 10.48 5.94 18.49
CA HIS A 114 11.58 4.98 18.43
C HIS A 114 12.75 5.57 17.61
N PRO A 115 14.01 5.34 18.00
CA PRO A 115 15.15 5.97 17.33
C PRO A 115 15.41 5.43 15.91
N GLU A 116 15.01 4.20 15.61
CA GLU A 116 15.37 3.54 14.36
C GLU A 116 14.15 3.30 13.44
N PHE A 117 13.06 2.70 13.97
CA PHE A 117 11.92 2.26 13.16
C PHE A 117 10.74 3.21 13.25
N VAL A 118 10.03 3.40 12.11
CA VAL A 118 8.81 4.21 12.04
C VAL A 118 7.65 3.54 12.78
N PHE A 119 7.42 2.26 12.52
CA PHE A 119 6.34 1.50 13.13
C PHE A 119 6.87 0.46 14.11
N VAL A 120 6.60 0.69 15.38
CA VAL A 120 6.97 -0.21 16.47
C VAL A 120 5.74 -0.51 17.32
N TYR A 121 5.69 -1.68 17.89
CA TYR A 121 4.68 -2.09 18.85
C TYR A 121 5.40 -2.72 20.05
N ASP A 122 5.10 -2.25 21.23
CA ASP A 122 5.75 -2.69 22.48
C ASP A 122 7.29 -2.64 22.37
N SER A 123 7.82 -1.49 21.89
CA SER A 123 9.24 -1.23 21.67
C SER A 123 9.94 -2.16 20.67
N HIS A 124 9.20 -3.00 19.92
CA HIS A 124 9.75 -3.90 18.93
C HIS A 124 9.26 -3.57 17.52
N ARG A 125 10.13 -3.79 16.54
CA ARG A 125 9.75 -3.67 15.14
C ARG A 125 8.59 -4.60 14.80
N VAL A 126 7.57 -4.07 14.15
CA VAL A 126 6.44 -4.86 13.65
C VAL A 126 6.90 -5.75 12.48
N GLN A 127 6.55 -7.02 12.51
CA GLN A 127 6.94 -7.96 11.46
C GLN A 127 5.86 -8.15 10.38
N LYS A 128 4.58 -7.89 10.72
CA LYS A 128 3.45 -8.01 9.78
C LYS A 128 2.26 -7.17 10.22
N ILE A 129 1.55 -6.61 9.26
CA ILE A 129 0.28 -5.88 9.47
C ILE A 129 -0.87 -6.87 9.61
N LYS A 130 -0.80 -8.00 8.87
CA LYS A 130 -1.82 -9.06 8.89
C LYS A 130 -1.79 -9.83 10.22
N THR A 131 -2.34 -9.22 11.25
CA THR A 131 -2.46 -9.78 12.60
C THR A 131 -3.85 -10.37 12.86
N SER A 132 -4.04 -10.93 14.05
CA SER A 132 -5.38 -11.31 14.54
C SER A 132 -6.33 -10.11 14.59
N ALA A 133 -5.81 -8.92 14.95
CA ALA A 133 -6.57 -7.67 14.96
C ALA A 133 -7.13 -7.33 13.56
N PHE A 134 -6.32 -7.43 12.50
CA PHE A 134 -6.80 -7.22 11.13
C PHE A 134 -7.89 -8.23 10.74
N ARG A 135 -7.69 -9.51 11.08
CA ARG A 135 -8.70 -10.54 10.77
C ARG A 135 -10.02 -10.30 11.48
N LYS A 136 -9.98 -9.92 12.77
CA LYS A 136 -11.18 -9.61 13.55
C LYS A 136 -11.89 -8.37 13.01
N ALA A 137 -11.16 -7.29 12.71
CA ALA A 137 -11.70 -6.08 12.11
C ALA A 137 -12.39 -6.37 10.78
N ARG A 138 -11.74 -7.12 9.90
CA ARG A 138 -12.31 -7.56 8.63
C ARG A 138 -13.60 -8.37 8.79
N SER A 139 -13.65 -9.30 9.76
CA SER A 139 -14.86 -10.08 10.03
C SER A 139 -16.00 -9.21 10.57
N ARG A 140 -15.71 -8.18 11.38
CA ARG A 140 -16.72 -7.21 11.84
C ARG A 140 -17.23 -6.34 10.70
N ALA A 141 -16.31 -5.78 9.92
CA ALA A 141 -16.64 -4.96 8.74
C ALA A 141 -17.47 -5.73 7.72
N ALA A 142 -17.20 -7.02 7.53
CA ALA A 142 -17.94 -7.88 6.60
C ALA A 142 -19.41 -8.10 7.00
N LYS A 143 -19.80 -7.85 8.24
CA LYS A 143 -21.22 -7.87 8.65
C LYS A 143 -22.01 -6.73 8.00
N ARG A 144 -21.36 -5.60 7.73
CA ARG A 144 -21.97 -4.44 7.05
C ARG A 144 -21.75 -4.48 5.54
N PHE A 145 -20.62 -5.01 5.10
CA PHE A 145 -20.24 -5.08 3.70
C PHE A 145 -19.59 -6.44 3.40
N PRO A 146 -20.37 -7.46 2.99
CA PRO A 146 -19.93 -8.86 2.90
C PRO A 146 -18.65 -9.09 2.09
N ASN A 147 -18.43 -8.33 1.00
CA ASN A 147 -17.25 -8.46 0.14
C ASN A 147 -15.93 -8.19 0.88
N ILE A 148 -15.96 -7.42 1.98
CA ILE A 148 -14.78 -7.11 2.80
C ILE A 148 -14.13 -8.38 3.36
N ILE A 149 -14.88 -9.47 3.53
CA ILE A 149 -14.32 -10.75 4.03
C ILE A 149 -13.16 -11.27 3.18
N ASN A 150 -13.10 -10.90 1.92
CA ASN A 150 -12.05 -11.31 0.99
C ASN A 150 -10.86 -10.34 0.93
N VAL A 151 -10.99 -9.17 1.55
CA VAL A 151 -9.93 -8.15 1.54
C VAL A 151 -8.69 -8.64 2.29
N SER A 152 -7.56 -8.52 1.68
CA SER A 152 -6.24 -8.80 2.26
C SER A 152 -5.42 -7.52 2.36
N ILE A 153 -4.35 -7.56 3.13
CA ILE A 153 -3.38 -6.44 3.20
C ILE A 153 -2.80 -6.12 1.81
N HIS A 154 -2.71 -7.11 0.92
CA HIS A 154 -2.20 -6.90 -0.43
C HIS A 154 -3.13 -6.06 -1.31
N ASN A 155 -4.44 -6.15 -1.10
CA ASN A 155 -5.42 -5.33 -1.81
C ASN A 155 -5.17 -3.83 -1.64
N LEU A 156 -4.62 -3.37 -0.50
CA LEU A 156 -4.29 -1.96 -0.27
C LEU A 156 -3.25 -1.43 -1.27
N LYS A 157 -2.26 -2.26 -1.64
CA LYS A 157 -1.30 -1.90 -2.69
C LYS A 157 -1.97 -1.80 -4.07
N HIS A 158 -2.84 -2.77 -4.40
CA HIS A 158 -3.61 -2.72 -5.65
C HIS A 158 -4.54 -1.52 -5.69
N THR A 159 -5.14 -1.16 -4.55
CA THR A 159 -5.99 0.03 -4.41
C THR A 159 -5.23 1.31 -4.76
N TYR A 160 -4.01 1.47 -4.24
CA TYR A 160 -3.17 2.62 -4.60
C TYR A 160 -2.91 2.69 -6.11
N GLY A 161 -2.47 1.58 -6.72
CA GLY A 161 -2.22 1.51 -8.15
C GLY A 161 -3.46 1.79 -9.00
N ALA A 162 -4.62 1.27 -8.60
CA ALA A 162 -5.89 1.52 -9.28
C ALA A 162 -6.32 2.99 -9.18
N ARG A 163 -6.14 3.63 -8.01
CA ARG A 163 -6.43 5.06 -7.81
C ARG A 163 -5.52 5.96 -8.62
N LEU A 164 -4.22 5.65 -8.71
CA LEU A 164 -3.30 6.35 -9.60
C LEU A 164 -3.75 6.25 -11.07
N ARG A 165 -4.20 5.06 -11.51
CA ARG A 165 -4.74 4.87 -12.85
C ARG A 165 -5.99 5.70 -13.07
N ALA A 166 -6.93 5.68 -12.14
CA ALA A 166 -8.17 6.46 -12.21
C ALA A 166 -7.91 7.98 -12.19
N ALA A 167 -6.81 8.42 -11.55
CA ALA A 167 -6.36 9.82 -11.52
C ALA A 167 -5.57 10.23 -12.78
N GLY A 168 -5.50 9.39 -13.80
CA GLY A 168 -4.83 9.69 -15.06
C GLY A 168 -3.30 9.70 -14.99
N VAL A 169 -2.69 9.07 -13.97
CA VAL A 169 -1.23 9.01 -13.85
C VAL A 169 -0.67 8.08 -14.93
N PRO A 170 0.33 8.53 -15.72
CA PRO A 170 0.99 7.73 -16.74
C PRO A 170 1.52 6.40 -16.20
N GLU A 171 1.56 5.37 -17.04
CA GLU A 171 1.92 4.02 -16.63
C GLU A 171 3.32 3.93 -16.03
N GLU A 172 4.28 4.61 -16.62
CA GLU A 172 5.67 4.66 -16.17
C GLU A 172 5.78 5.25 -14.77
N ASP A 173 5.11 6.38 -14.52
CA ASP A 173 5.06 7.06 -13.24
C ASP A 173 4.34 6.20 -12.18
N ARG A 174 3.32 5.41 -12.59
CA ARG A 174 2.66 4.43 -11.70
C ARG A 174 3.62 3.29 -11.31
N TYR A 175 4.46 2.81 -12.23
CA TYR A 175 5.47 1.80 -11.90
C TYR A 175 6.47 2.33 -10.89
N PHE A 176 6.93 3.58 -11.05
CA PHE A 176 7.78 4.24 -10.06
C PHE A 176 7.09 4.31 -8.70
N LEU A 177 5.90 4.92 -8.61
CA LEU A 177 5.17 5.12 -7.37
C LEU A 177 4.80 3.80 -6.65
N THR A 178 4.50 2.74 -7.40
CA THR A 178 4.15 1.43 -6.83
C THR A 178 5.35 0.52 -6.58
N GLY A 179 6.56 0.91 -7.02
CA GLY A 179 7.79 0.11 -6.90
C GLY A 179 7.72 -1.19 -7.72
N HIS A 180 7.12 -1.14 -8.91
CA HIS A 180 7.21 -2.20 -9.90
C HIS A 180 8.46 -2.02 -10.76
N LYS A 181 8.98 -3.12 -11.32
CA LYS A 181 10.03 -3.04 -12.33
C LYS A 181 9.46 -2.36 -13.57
N GLY A 182 9.94 -1.15 -13.87
CA GLY A 182 9.66 -0.43 -15.10
C GLY A 182 10.82 -0.54 -16.08
N LYS A 183 10.63 -0.10 -17.32
CA LYS A 183 11.69 -0.04 -18.35
C LYS A 183 12.66 1.13 -18.13
N MET A 184 12.28 2.14 -17.32
CA MET A 184 13.08 3.34 -17.11
C MET A 184 14.08 3.18 -15.96
N SER A 185 15.22 3.85 -16.10
CA SER A 185 16.22 3.94 -15.04
C SER A 185 15.68 4.74 -13.85
N MET A 186 15.90 4.22 -12.65
CA MET A 186 15.53 4.91 -11.40
C MET A 186 16.21 6.30 -11.29
N THR A 187 17.36 6.48 -11.92
CA THR A 187 18.13 7.73 -11.87
C THR A 187 17.35 8.93 -12.41
N THR A 188 16.44 8.73 -13.36
CA THR A 188 15.63 9.79 -13.97
C THR A 188 14.71 10.48 -12.97
N TYR A 189 14.24 9.77 -11.93
CA TYR A 189 13.27 10.29 -10.96
C TYR A 189 13.87 11.02 -9.75
N TYR A 190 15.20 11.21 -9.73
CA TYR A 190 15.85 11.88 -8.59
C TYR A 190 15.94 13.40 -8.72
N SER A 191 15.58 13.97 -9.87
CA SER A 191 15.53 15.42 -10.02
C SER A 191 14.38 16.03 -9.21
N ALA A 192 14.55 17.24 -8.71
CA ALA A 192 13.51 17.92 -7.93
C ALA A 192 12.19 18.10 -8.70
N PRO A 193 12.19 18.49 -9.99
CA PRO A 193 10.96 18.57 -10.78
C PRO A 193 10.24 17.24 -10.92
N GLU A 194 10.95 16.13 -11.10
CA GLU A 194 10.35 14.80 -11.21
C GLU A 194 9.74 14.33 -9.90
N LEU A 195 10.42 14.54 -8.77
CA LEU A 195 9.87 14.20 -7.45
C LEU A 195 8.64 15.06 -7.12
N MET A 196 8.62 16.35 -7.51
CA MET A 196 7.45 17.21 -7.34
C MET A 196 6.26 16.68 -8.14
N LYS A 197 6.48 16.29 -9.39
CA LYS A 197 5.45 15.66 -10.23
C LYS A 197 4.92 14.36 -9.60
N MET A 198 5.82 13.52 -9.05
CA MET A 198 5.42 12.29 -8.35
C MET A 198 4.61 12.58 -7.09
N LEU A 199 4.96 13.62 -6.34
CA LEU A 199 4.21 14.07 -5.16
C LEU A 199 2.81 14.55 -5.57
N GLU A 200 2.72 15.35 -6.62
CA GLU A 200 1.44 15.82 -7.16
C GLU A 200 0.54 14.63 -7.55
N TYR A 201 1.06 13.67 -8.30
CA TYR A 201 0.34 12.46 -8.70
C TYR A 201 -0.10 11.63 -7.48
N SER A 202 0.78 11.46 -6.51
CA SER A 202 0.44 10.74 -5.29
C SER A 202 -0.62 11.47 -4.45
N ASN A 203 -0.67 12.79 -4.49
CA ASN A 203 -1.71 13.57 -3.81
C ASN A 203 -3.08 13.49 -4.50
N ARG A 204 -3.14 13.26 -5.82
CA ARG A 204 -4.41 13.10 -6.56
C ARG A 204 -5.23 11.90 -6.07
N VAL A 205 -4.58 10.89 -5.46
CA VAL A 205 -5.26 9.72 -4.91
C VAL A 205 -5.75 9.89 -3.47
N CYS A 206 -5.50 11.04 -2.85
CA CYS A 206 -6.01 11.34 -1.53
C CYS A 206 -7.48 11.75 -1.61
N LYS A 207 -8.34 11.08 -0.85
CA LYS A 207 -9.70 11.55 -0.67
C LYS A 207 -9.69 12.81 0.22
N ARG A 208 -10.47 13.84 -0.16
CA ARG A 208 -10.54 15.09 0.64
C ARG A 208 -10.95 14.86 2.09
N ASP A 209 -11.83 13.89 2.30
CA ASP A 209 -12.37 13.55 3.63
C ASP A 209 -11.38 12.81 4.54
N ASP A 210 -10.33 12.18 3.99
CA ASP A 210 -9.30 11.51 4.80
C ASP A 210 -8.53 12.51 5.69
N LYS A 211 -8.48 13.80 5.32
CA LYS A 211 -7.94 14.87 6.17
C LYS A 211 -8.80 15.12 7.40
N LEU A 212 -10.12 15.08 7.26
CA LEU A 212 -11.09 15.27 8.33
C LEU A 212 -11.04 14.12 9.34
N ILE A 213 -10.88 12.89 8.87
CA ILE A 213 -10.76 11.71 9.74
C ILE A 213 -9.52 11.81 10.65
N LEU A 214 -8.40 12.32 10.10
CA LEU A 214 -7.17 12.52 10.86
C LEU A 214 -7.28 13.67 11.88
N LEU A 215 -8.02 14.73 11.58
CA LEU A 215 -8.19 15.89 12.44
C LEU A 215 -9.22 15.67 13.56
N ASN A 216 -10.37 15.07 13.26
CA ASN A 216 -11.46 14.86 14.23
C ASN A 216 -11.10 13.88 15.37
N ARG A 217 -10.05 13.06 15.22
CA ARG A 217 -9.60 12.12 16.25
C ARG A 217 -8.46 12.64 17.13
N ARG A 218 -8.02 13.90 16.93
CA ARG A 218 -7.16 14.62 17.88
C ARG A 218 -7.95 15.34 18.98
N ALA A 219 -9.26 15.39 18.86
CA ALA A 219 -10.17 16.10 19.77
C ALA A 219 -10.96 15.15 20.70
N SER A 220 -10.71 13.88 20.68
CA SER A 220 -11.25 12.84 21.58
C SER A 220 -10.10 11.98 22.11
#